data_fda20225b06e7df51c08281377f484dd
#
_entry.id   fda20225b06e7df51c08281377f484dd
#
_cell.length_a   1.000
_cell.length_b   1.000
_cell.length_c   1.000
_cell.angle_alpha   90.00
_cell.angle_beta   90.00
_cell.angle_gamma   90.00
#
_symmetry.space_group_name_H-M   'P 1'
#
loop_
_entity.id
_entity.type
_entity.pdbx_description
1 polymer ?
#
loop_
_entity_poly.entity_id
_entity_poly.type
_entity_poly.pdbx_seq_one_letter_code
_entity_poly.pdbx_strand_id
1 'polypeptide(L)'
;MLKGIGLVALLGISPVVGAQGTKAPTLGEVLQRLEANLNHYDADVPSSFCEEHVVSSRSAPHERDDSTATDSVFRLKRTPQADGTTALVESREIKRVNGRPATSEAVAVPTLLTGIFEGGLAVVSVGQTSCMNYTLERSSGKRPGENLVVRFATVLTPSNTADCFLQEKSKGRVVIDAASMQVKRLEIETPRHVLEEGNAYVEREVGRRELTVEYAPVPLGSEMFWMPSAIGMRTTSGSDFDQTVWTFQATYRNYHRLEVKSRILDKPE
;
A
#
# COMPACT_ATOMS: atom_id res chain seq x y z
N MET A 1 83.72 6.74 -20.78
CA MET A 1 83.00 6.12 -19.70
C MET A 1 81.50 6.49 -19.86
N LEU A 2 80.71 5.61 -20.50
CA LEU A 2 79.27 5.75 -20.66
C LEU A 2 78.58 4.80 -19.68
N LYS A 3 77.76 5.35 -18.79
CA LYS A 3 76.85 4.61 -17.93
C LYS A 3 75.50 4.46 -18.61
N GLY A 4 75.13 3.22 -18.93
CA GLY A 4 73.80 2.88 -19.43
C GLY A 4 72.77 2.88 -18.31
N ILE A 5 71.64 3.55 -18.52
CA ILE A 5 70.47 3.53 -17.65
C ILE A 5 69.50 2.52 -18.24
N GLY A 6 69.28 1.41 -17.50
CA GLY A 6 68.29 0.40 -17.86
C GLY A 6 66.89 0.86 -17.44
N LEU A 7 65.96 0.93 -18.41
CA LEU A 7 64.54 1.22 -18.22
C LEU A 7 63.81 -0.09 -17.92
N VAL A 8 63.32 -0.25 -16.65
CA VAL A 8 62.49 -1.39 -16.23
C VAL A 8 61.04 -0.99 -16.48
N ALA A 9 60.40 -1.62 -17.46
CA ALA A 9 58.98 -1.49 -17.73
C ALA A 9 58.19 -2.37 -16.78
N LEU A 10 57.51 -1.78 -15.77
CA LEU A 10 56.53 -2.43 -14.92
C LEU A 10 55.22 -2.60 -15.68
N LEU A 11 54.94 -3.81 -16.12
CA LEU A 11 53.64 -4.23 -16.66
C LEU A 11 52.64 -4.34 -15.50
N GLY A 12 51.78 -3.32 -15.33
CA GLY A 12 50.70 -3.33 -14.40
C GLY A 12 49.58 -4.29 -14.85
N ILE A 13 49.44 -5.43 -14.17
CA ILE A 13 48.31 -6.33 -14.36
C ILE A 13 47.17 -5.73 -13.57
N SER A 14 46.21 -5.05 -14.26
CA SER A 14 44.91 -4.61 -13.69
C SER A 14 44.06 -5.84 -13.45
N PRO A 15 43.59 -6.10 -12.20
CA PRO A 15 42.63 -7.16 -11.98
C PRO A 15 41.29 -6.76 -12.64
N VAL A 16 40.85 -7.56 -13.59
CA VAL A 16 39.49 -7.51 -14.14
C VAL A 16 38.58 -7.97 -13.01
N VAL A 17 37.99 -7.03 -12.27
CA VAL A 17 36.90 -7.30 -11.35
C VAL A 17 35.72 -7.77 -12.20
N GLY A 18 35.56 -9.08 -12.31
CA GLY A 18 34.41 -9.70 -12.94
C GLY A 18 33.16 -9.26 -12.21
N ALA A 19 32.30 -8.50 -12.89
CA ALA A 19 30.95 -8.21 -12.42
C ALA A 19 30.24 -9.56 -12.22
N GLN A 20 30.16 -10.03 -10.97
CA GLN A 20 29.32 -11.16 -10.59
C GLN A 20 27.89 -10.75 -10.93
N GLY A 21 27.36 -11.28 -12.02
CA GLY A 21 25.96 -11.11 -12.39
C GLY A 21 25.10 -11.59 -11.22
N THR A 22 24.51 -10.67 -10.49
CA THR A 22 23.58 -10.98 -9.41
C THR A 22 22.40 -11.77 -10.01
N LYS A 23 22.28 -13.03 -9.61
CA LYS A 23 21.18 -13.90 -10.03
C LYS A 23 19.87 -13.21 -9.68
N ALA A 24 18.97 -13.11 -10.66
CA ALA A 24 17.65 -12.54 -10.42
C ALA A 24 16.94 -13.31 -9.29
N PRO A 25 16.26 -12.60 -8.35
CA PRO A 25 15.60 -13.24 -7.22
C PRO A 25 14.46 -14.15 -7.70
N THR A 26 14.23 -15.22 -6.98
CA THR A 26 13.09 -16.13 -7.15
C THR A 26 11.83 -15.51 -6.50
N LEU A 27 10.64 -16.00 -6.88
CA LEU A 27 9.39 -15.56 -6.26
C LEU A 27 9.41 -15.79 -4.73
N GLY A 28 9.89 -16.94 -4.27
CA GLY A 28 9.97 -17.23 -2.82
C GLY A 28 10.86 -16.25 -2.07
N GLU A 29 12.04 -15.89 -2.62
CA GLU A 29 12.92 -14.88 -2.03
C GLU A 29 12.28 -13.49 -2.00
N VAL A 30 11.51 -13.12 -3.03
CA VAL A 30 10.78 -11.85 -3.08
C VAL A 30 9.71 -11.81 -1.99
N LEU A 31 8.85 -12.84 -1.89
CA LEU A 31 7.79 -12.91 -0.89
C LEU A 31 8.33 -12.90 0.55
N GLN A 32 9.43 -13.63 0.82
CA GLN A 32 10.07 -13.63 2.14
C GLN A 32 10.60 -12.24 2.54
N ARG A 33 11.19 -11.49 1.60
CA ARG A 33 11.65 -10.13 1.87
C ARG A 33 10.50 -9.14 2.07
N LEU A 34 9.40 -9.29 1.31
CA LEU A 34 8.21 -8.48 1.50
C LEU A 34 7.57 -8.72 2.87
N GLU A 35 7.50 -9.97 3.31
CA GLU A 35 7.02 -10.31 4.64
C GLU A 35 7.93 -9.76 5.75
N ALA A 36 9.25 -9.81 5.58
CA ALA A 36 10.18 -9.18 6.52
C ALA A 36 9.98 -7.67 6.61
N ASN A 37 9.72 -7.00 5.48
CA ASN A 37 9.39 -5.57 5.44
C ASN A 37 8.04 -5.25 6.10
N LEU A 38 7.03 -6.10 5.90
CA LEU A 38 5.73 -5.98 6.58
C LEU A 38 5.89 -6.11 8.10
N ASN A 39 6.59 -7.15 8.54
CA ASN A 39 6.86 -7.39 9.97
C ASN A 39 7.64 -6.23 10.61
N HIS A 40 8.61 -5.65 9.88
CA HIS A 40 9.32 -4.46 10.33
C HIS A 40 8.38 -3.24 10.42
N TYR A 41 7.51 -3.04 9.42
CA TYR A 41 6.52 -1.98 9.45
C TYR A 41 5.59 -2.13 10.67
N ASP A 42 5.05 -3.31 10.88
CA ASP A 42 4.13 -3.58 11.99
C ASP A 42 4.81 -3.44 13.37
N ALA A 43 6.09 -3.84 13.47
CA ALA A 43 6.84 -3.76 14.72
C ALA A 43 7.31 -2.33 15.03
N ASP A 44 7.78 -1.56 14.04
CA ASP A 44 8.66 -0.41 14.26
C ASP A 44 8.10 0.92 13.75
N VAL A 45 7.06 0.92 12.85
CA VAL A 45 6.50 2.20 12.40
C VAL A 45 6.01 3.02 13.60
N PRO A 46 6.51 4.23 13.83
CA PRO A 46 6.13 5.01 15.00
C PRO A 46 4.73 5.59 14.84
N SER A 47 4.10 5.93 15.97
CA SER A 47 2.91 6.78 15.92
C SER A 47 3.22 8.04 15.13
N SER A 48 2.37 8.36 14.16
CA SER A 48 2.60 9.44 13.20
C SER A 48 1.30 10.15 12.84
N PHE A 49 1.44 11.32 12.23
CA PHE A 49 0.32 12.04 11.63
C PHE A 49 0.76 12.65 10.30
N CYS A 50 -0.21 12.92 9.44
CA CYS A 50 0.02 13.59 8.17
C CYS A 50 -1.20 14.40 7.74
N GLU A 51 -1.04 15.22 6.71
CA GLU A 51 -2.14 15.85 6.02
C GLU A 51 -2.78 14.86 5.05
N GLU A 52 -4.10 14.73 5.13
CA GLU A 52 -4.90 13.90 4.23
C GLU A 52 -5.87 14.81 3.45
N HIS A 53 -5.86 14.68 2.13
CA HIS A 53 -6.86 15.28 1.25
C HIS A 53 -7.62 14.17 0.54
N VAL A 54 -8.94 14.13 0.70
CA VAL A 54 -9.81 13.11 0.10
C VAL A 54 -10.82 13.77 -0.82
N VAL A 55 -10.99 13.22 -2.01
CA VAL A 55 -12.10 13.54 -2.91
C VAL A 55 -12.91 12.28 -3.14
N SER A 56 -14.18 12.30 -2.77
CA SER A 56 -15.14 11.23 -3.03
C SER A 56 -16.18 11.72 -4.00
N SER A 57 -16.57 10.91 -4.98
CA SER A 57 -17.67 11.24 -5.90
C SER A 57 -18.56 10.05 -6.15
N ARG A 58 -19.82 10.36 -6.49
CA ARG A 58 -20.81 9.41 -6.98
C ARG A 58 -21.41 9.95 -8.27
N SER A 59 -21.44 9.13 -9.31
CA SER A 59 -22.11 9.41 -10.57
C SER A 59 -23.08 8.26 -10.85
N ALA A 60 -24.31 8.57 -11.16
CA ALA A 60 -25.34 7.60 -11.49
C ALA A 60 -26.17 8.11 -12.68
N PRO A 61 -26.70 7.22 -13.54
CA PRO A 61 -27.54 7.62 -14.66
C PRO A 61 -28.74 8.44 -14.17
N HIS A 62 -29.03 9.51 -14.88
CA HIS A 62 -30.17 10.41 -14.59
C HIS A 62 -30.12 11.16 -13.25
N GLU A 63 -29.03 11.04 -12.49
CA GLU A 63 -28.79 11.81 -11.27
C GLU A 63 -27.70 12.87 -11.53
N ARG A 64 -27.70 13.89 -10.67
CA ARG A 64 -26.59 14.86 -10.67
C ARG A 64 -25.38 14.25 -9.99
N ASP A 65 -24.22 14.40 -10.61
CA ASP A 65 -22.96 14.00 -9.99
C ASP A 65 -22.77 14.70 -8.63
N ASP A 66 -22.47 13.93 -7.63
CA ASP A 66 -22.18 14.41 -6.28
C ASP A 66 -20.70 14.21 -5.98
N SER A 67 -20.09 15.22 -5.36
CA SER A 67 -18.66 15.17 -5.00
C SER A 67 -18.41 15.92 -3.69
N THR A 68 -17.62 15.30 -2.83
CA THR A 68 -17.22 15.87 -1.56
C THR A 68 -15.70 15.82 -1.44
N ALA A 69 -15.10 16.96 -1.09
CA ALA A 69 -13.67 17.05 -0.77
C ALA A 69 -13.48 17.29 0.74
N THR A 70 -12.55 16.58 1.38
CA THR A 70 -12.20 16.80 2.79
C THR A 70 -10.71 17.00 2.96
N ASP A 71 -10.35 17.92 3.86
CA ASP A 71 -8.99 18.09 4.36
C ASP A 71 -8.97 17.65 5.83
N SER A 72 -8.09 16.72 6.16
CA SER A 72 -8.01 16.08 7.47
C SER A 72 -6.58 16.05 7.99
N VAL A 73 -6.45 15.94 9.31
CA VAL A 73 -5.24 15.40 9.93
C VAL A 73 -5.47 13.92 10.17
N PHE A 74 -4.77 13.10 9.42
CA PHE A 74 -4.75 11.65 9.61
C PHE A 74 -3.72 11.29 10.67
N ARG A 75 -4.05 10.35 11.55
CA ARG A 75 -3.15 9.85 12.60
C ARG A 75 -3.13 8.34 12.59
N LEU A 76 -1.93 7.79 12.64
CA LEU A 76 -1.66 6.38 12.88
C LEU A 76 -1.05 6.26 14.27
N LYS A 77 -1.76 5.63 15.20
CA LYS A 77 -1.31 5.48 16.59
C LYS A 77 -1.03 4.03 16.91
N ARG A 78 0.13 3.81 17.50
CA ARG A 78 0.49 2.54 18.09
C ARG A 78 -0.14 2.44 19.48
N THR A 79 -1.08 1.52 19.65
CA THR A 79 -1.89 1.38 20.88
C THR A 79 -1.70 -0.01 21.46
N PRO A 80 -1.25 -0.12 22.74
CA PRO A 80 -1.18 -1.40 23.43
C PRO A 80 -2.58 -2.03 23.53
N GLN A 81 -2.64 -3.34 23.29
CA GLN A 81 -3.84 -4.15 23.42
C GLN A 81 -3.85 -4.89 24.76
N ALA A 82 -5.03 -5.40 25.18
CA ALA A 82 -5.19 -6.12 26.43
C ALA A 82 -4.39 -7.43 26.52
N ASP A 83 -4.07 -8.01 25.38
CA ASP A 83 -3.25 -9.24 25.25
C ASP A 83 -1.73 -8.98 25.25
N GLY A 84 -1.32 -7.72 25.43
CA GLY A 84 0.07 -7.29 25.41
C GLY A 84 0.65 -7.04 24.00
N THR A 85 -0.12 -7.26 22.95
CA THR A 85 0.26 -6.87 21.60
C THR A 85 0.08 -5.36 21.38
N THR A 86 0.53 -4.86 20.24
CA THR A 86 0.34 -3.46 19.85
C THR A 86 -0.36 -3.43 18.49
N ALA A 87 -1.46 -2.68 18.41
CA ALA A 87 -2.15 -2.45 17.14
C ALA A 87 -1.90 -1.03 16.63
N LEU A 88 -1.91 -0.89 15.30
CA LEU A 88 -1.92 0.40 14.62
C LEU A 88 -3.38 0.86 14.48
N VAL A 89 -3.72 1.98 15.09
CA VAL A 89 -5.08 2.54 15.09
C VAL A 89 -5.12 3.81 14.27
N GLU A 90 -5.92 3.78 13.22
CA GLU A 90 -6.18 4.93 12.36
C GLU A 90 -7.23 5.85 12.97
N SER A 91 -7.00 7.15 12.89
CA SER A 91 -7.99 8.17 13.25
C SER A 91 -7.86 9.40 12.34
N ARG A 92 -8.97 10.11 12.14
CA ARG A 92 -9.03 11.31 11.32
C ARG A 92 -9.68 12.44 12.09
N GLU A 93 -9.08 13.61 11.95
CA GLU A 93 -9.67 14.87 12.40
C GLU A 93 -9.95 15.72 11.15
N ILE A 94 -11.20 15.70 10.70
CA ILE A 94 -11.62 16.46 9.53
C ILE A 94 -11.63 17.95 9.87
N LYS A 95 -10.86 18.74 9.13
CA LYS A 95 -10.71 20.19 9.33
C LYS A 95 -11.61 20.97 8.40
N ARG A 96 -11.79 20.51 7.15
CA ARG A 96 -12.60 21.17 6.14
C ARG A 96 -13.40 20.17 5.33
N VAL A 97 -14.57 20.59 4.89
CA VAL A 97 -15.42 19.89 3.92
C VAL A 97 -15.77 20.89 2.82
N ASN A 98 -15.46 20.55 1.57
CA ASN A 98 -15.63 21.43 0.40
C ASN A 98 -15.06 22.84 0.62
N GLY A 99 -13.85 22.90 1.22
CA GLY A 99 -13.13 24.15 1.52
C GLY A 99 -13.66 24.97 2.71
N ARG A 100 -14.76 24.54 3.35
CA ARG A 100 -15.33 25.21 4.54
C ARG A 100 -14.93 24.47 5.82
N PRO A 101 -14.85 25.14 6.97
CA PRO A 101 -14.62 24.47 8.25
C PRO A 101 -15.64 23.34 8.47
N ALA A 102 -15.15 22.21 8.98
CA ALA A 102 -16.00 21.04 9.24
C ALA A 102 -16.99 21.35 10.39
N THR A 103 -18.24 20.95 10.20
CA THR A 103 -19.26 20.89 11.25
C THR A 103 -19.63 19.44 11.51
N SER A 104 -20.25 19.14 12.65
CA SER A 104 -20.64 17.76 12.99
C SER A 104 -21.57 17.13 11.94
N GLU A 105 -22.40 17.91 11.28
CA GLU A 105 -23.34 17.46 10.23
C GLU A 105 -22.60 17.20 8.90
N ALA A 106 -21.59 18.01 8.57
CA ALA A 106 -20.84 17.89 7.32
C ALA A 106 -19.92 16.63 7.28
N VAL A 107 -19.58 16.07 8.46
CA VAL A 107 -18.66 14.92 8.57
C VAL A 107 -19.34 13.59 8.21
N ALA A 108 -20.67 13.53 8.13
CA ALA A 108 -21.42 12.30 7.84
C ALA A 108 -21.37 11.86 6.36
N VAL A 109 -20.83 12.67 5.44
CA VAL A 109 -21.02 12.50 4.00
C VAL A 109 -19.87 11.84 3.25
N PRO A 110 -18.57 12.07 3.54
CA PRO A 110 -17.52 11.43 2.76
C PRO A 110 -17.33 9.97 3.15
N THR A 111 -17.26 9.09 2.17
CA THR A 111 -16.80 7.72 2.38
C THR A 111 -15.31 7.77 2.72
N LEU A 112 -14.96 7.41 3.93
CA LEU A 112 -13.57 7.30 4.39
C LEU A 112 -13.16 5.83 4.41
N LEU A 113 -12.00 5.51 3.84
CA LEU A 113 -11.43 4.17 3.90
C LEU A 113 -10.58 4.03 5.16
N THR A 114 -10.70 2.87 5.81
CA THR A 114 -9.91 2.50 7.00
C THR A 114 -9.17 1.19 6.75
N GLY A 115 -8.07 0.96 7.47
CA GLY A 115 -7.31 -0.29 7.41
C GLY A 115 -6.42 -0.47 6.17
N ILE A 116 -6.32 0.52 5.29
CA ILE A 116 -5.52 0.41 4.05
C ILE A 116 -4.04 0.65 4.31
N PHE A 117 -3.69 1.40 5.36
CA PHE A 117 -2.31 1.70 5.67
C PHE A 117 -1.48 0.46 5.96
N GLU A 118 -2.03 -0.47 6.71
CA GLU A 118 -1.39 -1.74 7.09
C GLU A 118 -1.77 -2.86 6.11
N GLY A 119 -3.06 -3.01 5.86
CA GLY A 119 -3.64 -4.14 5.14
C GLY A 119 -3.18 -4.26 3.69
N GLY A 120 -2.84 -3.15 3.02
CA GLY A 120 -2.36 -3.19 1.64
C GLY A 120 -1.07 -3.99 1.46
N LEU A 121 -0.18 -4.01 2.44
CA LEU A 121 1.07 -4.76 2.40
C LEU A 121 0.88 -6.25 2.69
N ALA A 122 -0.12 -6.63 3.47
CA ALA A 122 -0.41 -8.01 3.85
C ALA A 122 -0.78 -8.92 2.65
N VAL A 123 -1.26 -8.33 1.55
CA VAL A 123 -1.61 -9.07 0.31
C VAL A 123 -0.43 -9.88 -0.25
N VAL A 124 0.81 -9.44 -0.04
CA VAL A 124 2.01 -10.06 -0.63
C VAL A 124 2.95 -10.60 0.45
N SER A 125 2.42 -11.40 1.35
CA SER A 125 3.20 -12.12 2.37
C SER A 125 3.25 -13.62 2.10
N VAL A 126 4.26 -14.30 2.64
CA VAL A 126 4.36 -15.76 2.60
C VAL A 126 3.16 -16.41 3.31
N GLY A 127 2.66 -15.78 4.38
CA GLY A 127 1.48 -16.23 5.11
C GLY A 127 0.22 -16.30 4.26
N GLN A 128 0.16 -15.62 3.12
CA GLN A 128 -0.98 -15.64 2.20
C GLN A 128 -0.85 -16.63 1.03
N THR A 129 0.20 -17.46 1.01
CA THR A 129 0.43 -18.43 -0.11
C THR A 129 -0.63 -19.53 -0.22
N SER A 130 -1.33 -19.83 0.87
CA SER A 130 -2.49 -20.75 0.85
C SER A 130 -3.76 -20.11 0.28
N CYS A 131 -3.79 -18.78 0.20
CA CYS A 131 -4.93 -17.98 -0.21
C CYS A 131 -4.79 -17.41 -1.62
N MET A 132 -3.57 -17.41 -2.17
CA MET A 132 -3.26 -16.69 -3.41
C MET A 132 -2.26 -17.44 -4.28
N ASN A 133 -2.47 -17.41 -5.58
CA ASN A 133 -1.46 -17.76 -6.58
C ASN A 133 -0.65 -16.51 -6.91
N TYR A 134 0.66 -16.61 -6.78
CA TYR A 134 1.59 -15.55 -7.13
C TYR A 134 2.42 -15.89 -8.35
N THR A 135 2.70 -14.87 -9.17
CA THR A 135 3.60 -14.98 -10.33
C THR A 135 4.54 -13.78 -10.34
N LEU A 136 5.85 -14.05 -10.38
CA LEU A 136 6.86 -13.01 -10.54
C LEU A 136 7.08 -12.72 -12.02
N GLU A 137 6.82 -11.47 -12.42
CA GLU A 137 7.13 -10.96 -13.75
C GLU A 137 8.42 -10.13 -13.69
N ARG A 138 9.26 -10.28 -14.68
CA ARG A 138 10.41 -9.40 -14.87
C ARG A 138 9.88 -8.10 -15.49
N SER A 139 10.06 -6.99 -14.81
CA SER A 139 9.65 -5.70 -15.37
C SER A 139 10.41 -5.39 -16.65
N SER A 140 9.67 -5.08 -17.70
CA SER A 140 10.16 -4.51 -18.96
C SER A 140 10.25 -2.98 -18.92
N GLY A 141 10.45 -2.40 -17.73
CA GLY A 141 10.52 -0.95 -17.52
C GLY A 141 11.65 -0.27 -18.30
N LYS A 142 11.63 1.08 -18.36
CA LYS A 142 12.64 1.91 -19.06
C LYS A 142 14.07 1.64 -18.59
N ARG A 143 14.23 1.08 -17.39
CA ARG A 143 15.50 0.59 -16.83
C ARG A 143 15.31 -0.86 -16.37
N PRO A 144 15.85 -1.86 -17.09
CA PRO A 144 15.81 -3.26 -16.68
C PRO A 144 16.38 -3.42 -15.26
N GLY A 145 15.62 -4.06 -14.35
CA GLY A 145 16.06 -4.33 -12.98
C GLY A 145 15.72 -3.27 -11.94
N GLU A 146 15.06 -2.16 -12.28
CA GLU A 146 14.64 -1.13 -11.31
C GLU A 146 13.44 -1.59 -10.47
N ASN A 147 12.50 -2.29 -11.07
CA ASN A 147 11.30 -2.78 -10.39
C ASN A 147 11.08 -4.28 -10.66
N LEU A 148 10.49 -4.95 -9.68
CA LEU A 148 9.90 -6.28 -9.81
C LEU A 148 8.38 -6.12 -9.80
N VAL A 149 7.68 -7.05 -10.46
CA VAL A 149 6.21 -7.08 -10.45
C VAL A 149 5.77 -8.47 -10.00
N VAL A 150 5.00 -8.52 -8.94
CA VAL A 150 4.31 -9.74 -8.48
C VAL A 150 2.84 -9.59 -8.82
N ARG A 151 2.30 -10.51 -9.66
CA ARG A 151 0.87 -10.65 -9.86
C ARG A 151 0.33 -11.66 -8.86
N PHE A 152 -0.91 -11.46 -8.47
CA PHE A 152 -1.62 -12.39 -7.60
C PHE A 152 -3.07 -12.56 -8.05
N ALA A 153 -3.64 -13.70 -7.68
CA ALA A 153 -5.08 -13.98 -7.77
C ALA A 153 -5.47 -14.85 -6.59
N THR A 154 -6.61 -14.57 -5.97
CA THR A 154 -7.11 -15.33 -4.83
C THR A 154 -7.48 -16.76 -5.25
N VAL A 155 -7.18 -17.72 -4.36
CA VAL A 155 -7.59 -19.11 -4.42
C VAL A 155 -8.40 -19.40 -3.16
N LEU A 156 -9.69 -19.06 -3.21
CA LEU A 156 -10.58 -19.18 -2.06
C LEU A 156 -11.30 -20.53 -2.08
N THR A 157 -11.34 -21.14 -0.92
CA THR A 157 -12.09 -22.37 -0.64
C THR A 157 -12.90 -22.18 0.63
N PRO A 158 -13.97 -22.95 0.88
CA PRO A 158 -14.71 -22.86 2.14
C PRO A 158 -13.84 -23.06 3.39
N SER A 159 -12.70 -23.76 3.25
CA SER A 159 -11.82 -24.08 4.38
C SER A 159 -10.76 -23.00 4.65
N ASN A 160 -10.40 -22.14 3.68
CA ASN A 160 -9.35 -21.13 3.86
C ASN A 160 -9.83 -19.68 3.85
N THR A 161 -11.06 -19.42 3.37
CA THR A 161 -11.54 -18.04 3.16
C THR A 161 -11.49 -17.19 4.43
N ALA A 162 -11.78 -17.78 5.60
CA ALA A 162 -11.77 -17.04 6.87
C ALA A 162 -10.36 -16.58 7.28
N ASP A 163 -9.32 -17.31 6.86
CA ASP A 163 -7.91 -17.03 7.19
C ASP A 163 -7.23 -16.13 6.14
N CYS A 164 -7.92 -15.86 5.02
CA CYS A 164 -7.37 -15.07 3.92
C CYS A 164 -7.59 -13.57 4.15
N PHE A 165 -6.56 -12.78 3.85
CA PHE A 165 -6.67 -11.32 3.89
C PHE A 165 -7.72 -10.79 2.89
N LEU A 166 -7.70 -11.29 1.64
CA LEU A 166 -8.76 -11.03 0.67
C LEU A 166 -9.76 -12.19 0.68
N GLN A 167 -10.94 -11.94 1.20
CA GLN A 167 -12.02 -12.93 1.34
C GLN A 167 -12.97 -12.96 0.14
N GLU A 168 -12.69 -12.17 -0.90
CA GLU A 168 -13.45 -12.12 -2.16
C GLU A 168 -12.55 -12.52 -3.33
N LYS A 169 -13.13 -13.07 -4.40
CA LYS A 169 -12.40 -13.30 -5.65
C LYS A 169 -11.75 -12.00 -6.09
N SER A 170 -10.43 -11.96 -6.07
CA SER A 170 -9.66 -10.75 -6.40
C SER A 170 -8.42 -11.15 -7.18
N LYS A 171 -7.94 -10.22 -7.99
CA LYS A 171 -6.65 -10.31 -8.67
C LYS A 171 -5.97 -8.95 -8.60
N GLY A 172 -4.66 -8.95 -8.79
CA GLY A 172 -3.94 -7.70 -8.78
C GLY A 172 -2.47 -7.85 -9.09
N ARG A 173 -1.77 -6.76 -8.86
CA ARG A 173 -0.32 -6.71 -9.01
C ARG A 173 0.31 -5.77 -8.00
N VAL A 174 1.55 -6.09 -7.65
CA VAL A 174 2.39 -5.28 -6.79
C VAL A 174 3.65 -4.91 -7.55
N VAL A 175 3.95 -3.63 -7.61
CA VAL A 175 5.21 -3.10 -8.12
C VAL A 175 6.15 -2.87 -6.94
N ILE A 176 7.33 -3.46 -7.00
CA ILE A 176 8.31 -3.52 -5.92
C ILE A 176 9.58 -2.84 -6.40
N ASP A 177 10.16 -1.99 -5.57
CA ASP A 177 11.50 -1.48 -5.79
C ASP A 177 12.53 -2.61 -5.62
N ALA A 178 13.29 -2.92 -6.66
CA ALA A 178 14.20 -4.07 -6.66
C ALA A 178 15.40 -3.90 -5.71
N ALA A 179 15.78 -2.67 -5.36
CA ALA A 179 16.90 -2.39 -4.50
C ALA A 179 16.53 -2.51 -3.01
N SER A 180 15.43 -1.89 -2.61
CA SER A 180 14.95 -1.88 -1.22
C SER A 180 13.98 -3.03 -0.91
N MET A 181 13.43 -3.69 -1.94
CA MET A 181 12.36 -4.70 -1.83
C MET A 181 11.10 -4.15 -1.14
N GLN A 182 10.86 -2.86 -1.27
CA GLN A 182 9.66 -2.20 -0.73
C GLN A 182 8.57 -2.10 -1.81
N VAL A 183 7.31 -2.17 -1.37
CA VAL A 183 6.17 -1.99 -2.25
C VAL A 183 6.06 -0.51 -2.65
N LYS A 184 6.09 -0.24 -3.96
CA LYS A 184 5.85 1.10 -4.54
C LYS A 184 4.40 1.31 -4.89
N ARG A 185 3.74 0.28 -5.39
CA ARG A 185 2.33 0.36 -5.81
C ARG A 185 1.67 -1.00 -5.69
N LEU A 186 0.46 -0.99 -5.17
CA LEU A 186 -0.45 -2.12 -5.11
C LEU A 186 -1.70 -1.79 -5.93
N GLU A 187 -2.14 -2.74 -6.76
CA GLU A 187 -3.41 -2.67 -7.49
C GLU A 187 -4.21 -3.94 -7.23
N ILE A 188 -5.48 -3.78 -6.86
CA ILE A 188 -6.41 -4.87 -6.60
C ILE A 188 -7.68 -4.63 -7.41
N GLU A 189 -8.13 -5.65 -8.13
CA GLU A 189 -9.43 -5.69 -8.79
C GLU A 189 -10.27 -6.80 -8.16
N THR A 190 -11.45 -6.45 -7.67
CA THR A 190 -12.42 -7.36 -7.06
C THR A 190 -13.73 -7.25 -7.85
N PRO A 191 -14.13 -8.26 -8.64
CA PRO A 191 -15.43 -8.28 -9.29
C PRO A 191 -16.55 -8.39 -8.26
N ARG A 192 -17.67 -7.76 -8.51
CA ARG A 192 -18.88 -7.84 -7.70
C ARG A 192 -19.90 -8.75 -8.38
N HIS A 193 -20.38 -9.71 -7.64
CA HIS A 193 -21.36 -10.67 -8.14
C HIS A 193 -22.65 -10.62 -7.33
N VAL A 194 -23.75 -10.91 -7.98
CA VAL A 194 -25.04 -11.22 -7.35
C VAL A 194 -25.52 -12.57 -7.84
N LEU A 195 -26.23 -13.29 -6.99
CA LEU A 195 -26.95 -14.49 -7.41
C LEU A 195 -28.16 -14.07 -8.24
N GLU A 196 -28.40 -14.72 -9.37
CA GLU A 196 -29.61 -14.49 -10.15
C GLU A 196 -30.84 -14.96 -9.36
N GLU A 197 -31.86 -14.10 -9.30
CA GLU A 197 -33.15 -14.44 -8.68
C GLU A 197 -33.73 -15.69 -9.34
N GLY A 198 -34.00 -16.73 -8.54
CA GLY A 198 -34.55 -18.00 -9.00
C GLY A 198 -33.54 -19.05 -9.46
N ASN A 199 -32.25 -18.73 -9.54
CA ASN A 199 -31.20 -19.68 -9.87
C ASN A 199 -29.95 -19.48 -8.99
N ALA A 200 -29.90 -20.17 -7.86
CA ALA A 200 -28.81 -20.07 -6.87
C ALA A 200 -27.42 -20.51 -7.38
N TYR A 201 -27.32 -21.04 -8.59
CA TYR A 201 -26.06 -21.49 -9.20
C TYR A 201 -25.50 -20.53 -10.24
N VAL A 202 -26.24 -19.47 -10.62
CA VAL A 202 -25.79 -18.49 -11.60
C VAL A 202 -25.40 -17.21 -10.90
N GLU A 203 -24.10 -16.96 -10.83
CA GLU A 203 -23.54 -15.69 -10.41
C GLU A 203 -23.38 -14.76 -11.62
N ARG A 204 -23.95 -13.58 -11.54
CA ARG A 204 -23.75 -12.55 -12.55
C ARG A 204 -22.85 -11.45 -12.00
N GLU A 205 -21.80 -11.09 -12.74
CA GLU A 205 -21.00 -9.91 -12.45
C GLU A 205 -21.85 -8.64 -12.67
N VAL A 206 -21.97 -7.82 -11.64
CA VAL A 206 -22.75 -6.57 -11.63
C VAL A 206 -21.88 -5.33 -11.45
N GLY A 207 -20.58 -5.50 -11.55
CA GLY A 207 -19.62 -4.42 -11.40
C GLY A 207 -18.30 -4.90 -10.84
N ARG A 208 -17.47 -3.96 -10.44
CA ARG A 208 -16.14 -4.23 -9.88
C ARG A 208 -15.70 -3.14 -8.93
N ARG A 209 -14.77 -3.49 -8.07
CA ARG A 209 -14.02 -2.55 -7.23
C ARG A 209 -12.55 -2.61 -7.63
N GLU A 210 -11.98 -1.47 -7.94
CA GLU A 210 -10.58 -1.28 -8.28
C GLU A 210 -9.94 -0.44 -7.16
N LEU A 211 -8.89 -0.94 -6.53
CA LEU A 211 -8.12 -0.26 -5.50
C LEU A 211 -6.69 -0.09 -5.98
N THR A 212 -6.14 1.11 -5.81
CA THR A 212 -4.74 1.40 -6.02
C THR A 212 -4.18 2.08 -4.78
N VAL A 213 -3.03 1.61 -4.28
CA VAL A 213 -2.28 2.26 -3.20
C VAL A 213 -0.87 2.54 -3.73
N GLU A 214 -0.44 3.78 -3.61
CA GLU A 214 0.93 4.20 -3.91
C GLU A 214 1.67 4.48 -2.60
N TYR A 215 2.91 3.99 -2.51
CA TYR A 215 3.77 4.16 -1.35
C TYR A 215 4.99 5.00 -1.71
N ALA A 216 5.45 5.79 -0.77
CA ALA A 216 6.66 6.59 -0.89
C ALA A 216 7.51 6.49 0.38
N PRO A 217 8.85 6.61 0.28
CA PRO A 217 9.72 6.63 1.45
C PRO A 217 9.49 7.92 2.24
N VAL A 218 9.27 7.78 3.55
CA VAL A 218 9.02 8.86 4.49
C VAL A 218 9.96 8.72 5.68
N PRO A 219 10.77 9.75 6.01
CA PRO A 219 11.59 9.74 7.21
C PRO A 219 10.72 9.96 8.45
N LEU A 220 10.70 9.01 9.37
CA LEU A 220 10.02 9.11 10.66
C LEU A 220 11.01 8.89 11.81
N GLY A 221 11.64 9.96 12.26
CA GLY A 221 12.76 9.93 13.19
C GLY A 221 14.07 9.59 12.47
N SER A 222 14.79 8.57 12.95
CA SER A 222 16.07 8.10 12.35
C SER A 222 15.87 7.08 11.22
N GLU A 223 14.67 6.60 10.99
CA GLU A 223 14.36 5.53 10.06
C GLU A 223 13.47 5.97 8.90
N MET A 224 13.54 5.20 7.81
CA MET A 224 12.76 5.42 6.60
C MET A 224 11.67 4.35 6.50
N PHE A 225 10.40 4.77 6.46
CA PHE A 225 9.26 3.89 6.25
C PHE A 225 8.60 4.18 4.90
N TRP A 226 8.12 3.14 4.24
CA TRP A 226 7.31 3.31 3.03
C TRP A 226 5.85 3.47 3.43
N MET A 227 5.37 4.71 3.35
CA MET A 227 4.03 5.10 3.77
C MET A 227 3.15 5.34 2.55
N PRO A 228 1.83 5.11 2.62
CA PRO A 228 0.91 5.50 1.56
C PRO A 228 1.05 6.98 1.21
N SER A 229 1.24 7.29 -0.06
CA SER A 229 1.27 8.64 -0.61
C SER A 229 -0.02 8.99 -1.34
N ALA A 230 -0.67 7.98 -1.93
CA ALA A 230 -1.97 8.11 -2.56
C ALA A 230 -2.76 6.80 -2.47
N ILE A 231 -4.08 6.91 -2.35
CA ILE A 231 -5.02 5.81 -2.42
C ILE A 231 -6.12 6.20 -3.40
N GLY A 232 -6.38 5.33 -4.38
CA GLY A 232 -7.49 5.48 -5.31
C GLY A 232 -8.40 4.26 -5.25
N MET A 233 -9.71 4.46 -5.15
CA MET A 233 -10.69 3.41 -5.28
C MET A 233 -11.76 3.82 -6.27
N ARG A 234 -12.14 2.90 -7.15
CA ARG A 234 -13.27 3.04 -8.05
C ARG A 234 -14.17 1.83 -7.90
N THR A 235 -15.43 2.05 -7.59
CA THR A 235 -16.44 0.99 -7.52
C THR A 235 -17.50 1.26 -8.56
N THR A 236 -17.78 0.26 -9.38
CA THR A 236 -18.88 0.29 -10.36
C THR A 236 -19.95 -0.71 -9.95
N SER A 237 -21.20 -0.41 -10.18
CA SER A 237 -22.32 -1.30 -9.93
C SER A 237 -23.45 -0.99 -10.90
N GLY A 238 -24.10 -2.03 -11.43
CA GLY A 238 -25.18 -1.93 -12.41
C GLY A 238 -24.81 -2.59 -13.74
N SER A 239 -25.71 -2.50 -14.70
CA SER A 239 -25.50 -2.96 -16.09
C SER A 239 -24.75 -1.88 -16.89
N ASP A 240 -24.26 -2.24 -18.09
CA ASP A 240 -23.53 -1.32 -18.98
C ASP A 240 -24.31 -0.03 -19.32
N PHE A 241 -25.65 -0.08 -19.26
CA PHE A 241 -26.52 1.06 -19.56
C PHE A 241 -27.00 1.84 -18.34
N ASP A 242 -26.84 1.27 -17.13
CA ASP A 242 -27.33 1.85 -15.87
C ASP A 242 -26.29 1.64 -14.76
N GLN A 243 -25.12 2.20 -14.98
CA GLN A 243 -23.98 1.99 -14.09
C GLN A 243 -23.81 3.16 -13.12
N THR A 244 -23.85 2.87 -11.83
CA THR A 244 -23.41 3.80 -10.78
C THR A 244 -21.92 3.63 -10.52
N VAL A 245 -21.21 4.75 -10.48
CA VAL A 245 -19.77 4.80 -10.22
C VAL A 245 -19.52 5.61 -8.96
N TRP A 246 -18.79 5.01 -8.02
CA TRP A 246 -18.22 5.70 -6.86
C TRP A 246 -16.71 5.78 -7.04
N THR A 247 -16.15 6.95 -6.78
CA THR A 247 -14.70 7.14 -6.72
C THR A 247 -14.31 7.67 -5.36
N PHE A 248 -13.11 7.27 -4.95
CA PHE A 248 -12.42 7.77 -3.77
C PHE A 248 -10.97 8.00 -4.14
N GLN A 249 -10.45 9.18 -3.87
CA GLN A 249 -9.05 9.52 -4.07
C GLN A 249 -8.54 10.24 -2.83
N ALA A 250 -7.52 9.68 -2.20
CA ALA A 250 -6.84 10.27 -1.07
C ALA A 250 -5.38 10.54 -1.41
N THR A 251 -4.83 11.63 -0.93
CA THR A 251 -3.40 11.94 -0.95
C THR A 251 -2.93 12.27 0.45
N TYR A 252 -1.72 11.78 0.78
CA TYR A 252 -1.10 11.92 2.09
C TYR A 252 0.22 12.65 1.94
N ARG A 253 0.42 13.69 2.75
CA ARG A 253 1.61 14.56 2.68
C ARG A 253 2.04 14.98 4.07
N ASN A 254 3.28 15.46 4.18
CA ASN A 254 3.78 16.06 5.41
C ASN A 254 3.66 15.12 6.61
N TYR A 255 4.23 13.92 6.47
CA TYR A 255 4.30 12.96 7.54
C TYR A 255 5.21 13.42 8.66
N HIS A 256 4.76 13.29 9.89
CA HIS A 256 5.50 13.62 11.10
C HIS A 256 5.34 12.52 12.14
N ARG A 257 6.41 12.25 12.87
CA ARG A 257 6.35 11.40 14.06
C ARG A 257 5.52 12.09 15.14
N LEU A 258 4.61 11.35 15.77
CA LEU A 258 3.86 11.84 16.91
C LEU A 258 4.72 11.72 18.18
N GLU A 259 5.19 12.84 18.71
CA GLU A 259 5.89 12.90 19.98
C GLU A 259 4.94 13.34 21.08
N VAL A 260 4.75 12.50 22.10
CA VAL A 260 4.02 12.86 23.32
C VAL A 260 5.04 13.29 24.36
N LYS A 261 5.10 14.59 24.64
CA LYS A 261 5.88 15.13 25.78
C LYS A 261 4.95 15.25 26.99
N SER A 262 5.04 14.30 27.93
CA SER A 262 4.39 14.45 29.23
C SER A 262 5.25 15.31 30.15
N ARG A 263 4.70 16.41 30.66
CA ARG A 263 5.33 17.22 31.70
C ARG A 263 4.61 16.89 33.02
N ILE A 264 5.30 16.29 33.95
CA ILE A 264 4.80 16.17 35.32
C ILE A 264 4.82 17.59 35.90
N LEU A 265 3.64 18.16 36.12
CA LEU A 265 3.51 19.38 36.89
C LEU A 265 3.60 18.96 38.37
N ASP A 266 4.73 19.20 38.99
CA ASP A 266 4.83 19.10 40.45
C ASP A 266 3.74 20.00 41.06
N LYS A 267 2.89 19.41 41.90
CA LYS A 267 1.89 20.17 42.65
C LYS A 267 2.68 21.16 43.52
N PRO A 268 2.38 22.48 43.46
CA PRO A 268 2.90 23.39 44.49
C PRO A 268 2.34 22.95 45.85
N GLU A 269 3.25 22.84 46.83
CA GLU A 269 2.92 22.61 48.22
C GLU A 269 2.01 23.73 48.81
#